data_cce1141b40f54075000b6cc0902a1a59
#
_entry.id   cce1141b40f54075000b6cc0902a1a59
#
_cell.length_a   1.000
_cell.length_b   1.000
_cell.length_c   1.000
_cell.angle_alpha   90.00
_cell.angle_beta   90.00
_cell.angle_gamma   90.00
#
_symmetry.space_group_name_H-M   'P 1'
#
loop_
_entity.id
_entity.type
_entity.pdbx_description
1 polymer ?
#
loop_
_entity_poly.entity_id
_entity_poly.type
_entity_poly.pdbx_seq_one_letter_code
_entity_poly.pdbx_strand_id
1 'polypeptide(L)'
;MCIRDRSSNPEVILGRVYLENKVGHAAQRYFNQNNSNRQSMGATRGLVDEYLCIDGRPIYTGGNEGNYEQNPNFLGYGKWTELENRDPRLTQTICRPGEHVTIYQGGVVDKEKNGIKYPDLNYNASGSTVTGYRVIKHWMGDIVEEDRTTQGIQAAIEFRYGELLLMYAEAKYELNGTLSQADVDLTINALRERAGYDFNKYPTARLIVGNEPTDPRLDKIYAEKLDYKISPLLREIRRERRVEMAIENRRYEDLMRWKAGKLLTVPLRGMKFTTVQDLYDGTHTTKPEIAQQVELDKTVFVDEEGFLICYPKSPYQNTIKGTLPWEDYRYYWPIPKEELVMNPNLIQNAGWENR
;
A
#
# COMPACT_ATOMS: atom_id res chain seq x y z
N MET A 1 12.21 5.27 -6.89
CA MET A 1 11.83 6.44 -7.72
C MET A 1 11.34 7.53 -6.80
N CYS A 2 12.02 8.64 -6.78
CA CYS A 2 11.60 9.74 -5.94
C CYS A 2 10.49 10.52 -6.66
N ILE A 3 9.26 10.43 -6.19
CA ILE A 3 8.14 11.28 -6.62
C ILE A 3 8.43 12.77 -6.33
N ARG A 4 9.56 13.07 -5.73
CA ARG A 4 9.94 14.38 -5.20
C ARG A 4 10.42 15.37 -6.27
N ASP A 5 11.02 14.88 -7.35
CA ASP A 5 11.52 15.76 -8.42
C ASP A 5 10.75 15.49 -9.72
N ARG A 6 9.99 16.47 -10.16
CA ARG A 6 9.03 16.31 -11.25
C ARG A 6 9.36 17.09 -12.49
N SER A 7 10.05 18.18 -12.36
CA SER A 7 10.44 18.99 -13.51
C SER A 7 11.49 18.28 -14.37
N SER A 8 12.21 17.31 -13.78
CA SER A 8 13.25 16.52 -14.43
C SER A 8 12.96 15.01 -14.50
N ASN A 9 11.82 14.53 -13.98
CA ASN A 9 11.52 13.10 -13.99
C ASN A 9 10.91 12.66 -15.32
N PRO A 10 11.64 11.93 -16.17
CA PRO A 10 11.18 11.52 -17.50
C PRO A 10 10.01 10.51 -17.48
N GLU A 11 9.70 9.94 -16.33
CA GLU A 11 8.57 9.01 -16.19
C GLU A 11 7.23 9.72 -16.00
N VAL A 12 7.19 11.01 -15.73
CA VAL A 12 5.95 11.77 -15.57
C VAL A 12 5.39 12.12 -16.95
N ILE A 13 4.22 11.58 -17.29
CA ILE A 13 3.50 11.88 -18.52
C ILE A 13 2.54 13.06 -18.29
N LEU A 14 1.81 13.01 -17.16
CA LEU A 14 0.88 14.07 -16.77
C LEU A 14 1.04 14.35 -15.27
N GLY A 15 1.22 15.62 -14.94
CA GLY A 15 1.34 16.06 -13.56
C GLY A 15 0.74 17.45 -13.35
N ARG A 16 0.27 17.68 -12.14
CA ARG A 16 -0.21 18.99 -11.71
C ARG A 16 0.85 19.68 -10.87
N VAL A 17 1.30 20.83 -11.32
CA VAL A 17 2.29 21.66 -10.62
C VAL A 17 1.58 22.65 -9.70
N TYR A 18 2.10 22.80 -8.49
CA TYR A 18 1.68 23.80 -7.52
C TYR A 18 2.77 24.88 -7.36
N LEU A 19 2.37 26.08 -7.05
CA LEU A 19 3.27 27.23 -6.99
C LEU A 19 3.10 27.95 -5.65
N GLU A 20 4.22 28.24 -5.03
CA GLU A 20 4.26 28.98 -3.77
C GLU A 20 3.49 30.30 -3.87
N ASN A 21 2.71 30.60 -2.84
CA ASN A 21 1.88 31.81 -2.72
C ASN A 21 0.86 32.02 -3.85
N LYS A 22 0.62 31.02 -4.70
CA LYS A 22 -0.40 31.07 -5.76
C LYS A 22 -1.39 29.94 -5.63
N VAL A 23 -0.95 28.70 -5.78
CA VAL A 23 -1.81 27.51 -5.72
C VAL A 23 -1.07 26.44 -4.92
N GLY A 24 -1.55 26.13 -3.75
CA GLY A 24 -1.07 25.07 -2.89
C GLY A 24 -2.12 23.99 -2.64
N HIS A 25 -1.75 22.99 -1.85
CA HIS A 25 -2.65 21.94 -1.41
C HIS A 25 -2.39 21.53 0.04
N ALA A 26 -3.33 20.77 0.62
CA ALA A 26 -3.23 20.30 2.00
C ALA A 26 -2.70 18.85 2.13
N ALA A 27 -2.18 18.25 1.06
CA ALA A 27 -1.78 16.84 1.07
C ALA A 27 -0.67 16.53 2.08
N GLN A 28 0.26 17.48 2.30
CA GLN A 28 1.33 17.33 3.28
C GLN A 28 0.81 17.06 4.70
N ARG A 29 -0.36 17.63 5.03
CA ARG A 29 -1.01 17.42 6.31
C ARG A 29 -1.33 15.94 6.58
N TYR A 30 -1.62 15.18 5.54
CA TYR A 30 -1.97 13.77 5.62
C TYR A 30 -0.74 12.86 5.58
N PHE A 31 0.31 13.26 4.86
CA PHE A 31 1.50 12.44 4.66
C PHE A 31 2.61 12.73 5.67
N ASN A 32 2.84 14.00 6.02
CA ASN A 32 3.97 14.38 6.89
C ASN A 32 3.67 14.25 8.39
N GLN A 33 2.43 14.28 8.81
CA GLN A 33 1.99 13.90 10.16
C GLN A 33 2.59 14.65 11.34
N ASN A 34 3.13 15.83 11.13
CA ASN A 34 3.66 16.63 12.22
C ASN A 34 2.59 17.50 12.88
N ASN A 35 1.39 17.53 12.35
CA ASN A 35 0.34 18.40 12.84
C ASN A 35 -0.87 17.64 13.39
N SER A 36 -1.44 18.24 14.39
CA SER A 36 -2.62 17.98 15.22
C SER A 36 -3.82 17.22 14.61
N ASN A 37 -3.70 16.64 13.43
CA ASN A 37 -4.72 15.78 12.85
C ASN A 37 -4.43 14.32 13.14
N ARG A 38 -5.33 13.71 13.85
CA ARG A 38 -5.34 12.33 14.28
C ARG A 38 -5.46 11.29 13.16
N GLN A 39 -4.98 11.59 11.96
CA GLN A 39 -5.17 10.73 10.79
C GLN A 39 -3.84 10.51 10.08
N SER A 40 -3.06 9.58 10.58
CA SER A 40 -1.92 9.07 9.86
C SER A 40 -2.32 8.02 8.87
N MET A 41 -1.85 8.15 7.64
CA MET A 41 -1.99 7.08 6.66
C MET A 41 -1.09 5.91 7.05
N GLY A 42 -1.71 4.75 7.23
CA GLY A 42 -1.04 3.47 7.41
C GLY A 42 -1.34 2.55 6.24
N ALA A 43 -0.35 1.80 5.78
CA ALA A 43 -0.59 0.72 4.86
C ALA A 43 -1.23 -0.47 5.60
N THR A 44 -2.06 -1.24 4.90
CA THR A 44 -2.56 -2.49 5.46
C THR A 44 -1.54 -3.61 5.27
N ARG A 45 -1.56 -4.58 6.18
CA ARG A 45 -0.78 -5.80 6.03
C ARG A 45 -1.00 -6.50 4.68
N GLY A 46 -2.24 -6.51 4.19
CA GLY A 46 -2.55 -7.10 2.89
C GLY A 46 -1.81 -6.45 1.72
N LEU A 47 -1.42 -5.18 1.83
CA LEU A 47 -0.51 -4.55 0.88
C LEU A 47 0.95 -4.95 1.16
N VAL A 48 1.39 -4.89 2.41
CA VAL A 48 2.78 -5.21 2.78
C VAL A 48 3.15 -6.65 2.43
N ASP A 49 2.22 -7.59 2.61
CA ASP A 49 2.42 -9.00 2.27
C ASP A 49 2.54 -9.25 0.76
N GLU A 50 2.02 -8.38 -0.09
CA GLU A 50 2.14 -8.54 -1.54
C GLU A 50 3.47 -8.04 -2.12
N TYR A 51 4.23 -7.24 -1.38
CA TYR A 51 5.61 -7.00 -1.76
C TYR A 51 6.39 -8.32 -1.66
N LEU A 52 7.09 -8.68 -2.72
CA LEU A 52 7.89 -9.89 -2.76
C LEU A 52 9.10 -9.80 -1.82
N CYS A 53 9.77 -10.92 -1.57
CA CYS A 53 11.10 -10.90 -1.00
C CYS A 53 12.13 -10.45 -2.05
N ILE A 54 13.34 -10.17 -1.62
CA ILE A 54 14.43 -9.68 -2.48
C ILE A 54 14.79 -10.68 -3.60
N ASP A 55 14.46 -11.93 -3.42
CA ASP A 55 14.61 -12.99 -4.41
C ASP A 55 13.44 -13.08 -5.41
N GLY A 56 12.49 -12.15 -5.35
CA GLY A 56 11.33 -12.08 -6.25
C GLY A 56 10.25 -13.13 -5.98
N ARG A 57 10.32 -13.83 -4.86
CA ARG A 57 9.30 -14.81 -4.44
C ARG A 57 8.46 -14.24 -3.30
N PRO A 58 7.21 -14.71 -3.12
CA PRO A 58 6.35 -14.31 -2.00
C PRO A 58 6.95 -14.68 -0.65
N ILE A 59 6.36 -14.11 0.41
CA ILE A 59 6.72 -14.45 1.81
C ILE A 59 6.43 -15.90 2.18
N TYR A 60 5.49 -16.53 1.46
CA TYR A 60 5.21 -17.96 1.55
C TYR A 60 5.31 -18.59 0.16
N THR A 61 6.08 -19.65 0.05
CA THR A 61 6.44 -20.28 -1.22
C THR A 61 5.82 -21.66 -1.42
N GLY A 62 5.16 -22.20 -0.39
CA GLY A 62 4.53 -23.52 -0.41
C GLY A 62 3.64 -23.73 0.81
N GLY A 63 3.17 -24.97 0.98
CA GLY A 63 2.30 -25.35 2.07
C GLY A 63 0.84 -24.93 1.89
N ASN A 64 0.10 -24.92 3.00
CA ASN A 64 -1.31 -24.52 3.03
C ASN A 64 -1.61 -23.77 4.33
N GLU A 65 -2.84 -23.31 4.50
CA GLU A 65 -3.27 -22.58 5.68
C GLU A 65 -2.94 -23.32 6.97
N GLY A 66 -2.35 -22.59 7.93
CA GLY A 66 -1.86 -23.14 9.19
C GLY A 66 -0.47 -23.78 9.09
N ASN A 67 0.05 -24.05 7.88
CA ASN A 67 1.36 -24.65 7.66
C ASN A 67 2.01 -24.14 6.36
N TYR A 68 2.06 -22.84 6.17
CA TYR A 68 2.77 -22.26 5.02
C TYR A 68 4.28 -22.40 5.15
N GLU A 69 4.93 -22.75 4.04
CA GLU A 69 6.39 -22.76 3.93
C GLU A 69 6.89 -21.31 3.74
N GLN A 70 7.58 -20.81 4.74
CA GLN A 70 8.11 -19.44 4.72
C GLN A 70 9.30 -19.32 3.76
N ASN A 71 9.33 -18.24 2.99
CA ASN A 71 10.51 -17.89 2.20
C ASN A 71 11.71 -17.62 3.15
N PRO A 72 12.90 -18.21 2.90
CA PRO A 72 14.07 -17.98 3.75
C PRO A 72 14.53 -16.52 3.85
N ASN A 73 14.17 -15.68 2.88
CA ASN A 73 14.48 -14.24 2.92
C ASN A 73 13.47 -13.44 3.75
N PHE A 74 12.32 -14.00 4.09
CA PHE A 74 11.37 -13.34 4.97
C PHE A 74 11.73 -13.57 6.43
N LEU A 75 12.03 -12.51 7.17
CA LEU A 75 12.51 -12.59 8.55
C LEU A 75 11.38 -12.75 9.59
N GLY A 76 10.15 -12.99 9.13
CA GLY A 76 9.00 -13.20 10.00
C GLY A 76 8.30 -11.93 10.41
N TYR A 77 7.15 -12.09 11.09
CA TYR A 77 6.32 -10.99 11.57
C TYR A 77 6.66 -10.58 13.01
N GLY A 78 6.17 -9.41 13.40
CA GLY A 78 6.22 -8.93 14.76
C GLY A 78 7.50 -8.17 15.13
N LYS A 79 8.35 -7.93 14.15
CA LYS A 79 9.57 -7.14 14.28
C LYS A 79 9.69 -6.19 13.09
N TRP A 80 10.38 -5.06 13.29
CA TRP A 80 10.69 -4.15 12.20
C TRP A 80 11.47 -4.83 11.06
N THR A 81 12.20 -5.90 11.35
CA THR A 81 12.95 -6.72 10.37
C THR A 81 12.07 -7.40 9.34
N GLU A 82 10.74 -7.47 9.53
CA GLU A 82 9.81 -7.97 8.52
C GLU A 82 9.82 -7.14 7.22
N LEU A 83 10.33 -5.89 7.28
CA LEU A 83 10.50 -5.00 6.15
C LEU A 83 11.83 -5.20 5.41
N GLU A 84 12.73 -6.03 5.94
CA GLU A 84 14.03 -6.31 5.36
C GLU A 84 13.99 -7.47 4.37
N ASN A 85 14.97 -7.52 3.48
CA ASN A 85 15.08 -8.53 2.43
C ASN A 85 13.81 -8.64 1.57
N ARG A 86 13.15 -7.53 1.36
CA ARG A 86 11.91 -7.43 0.58
C ARG A 86 12.14 -6.63 -0.71
N ASP A 87 11.12 -6.55 -1.52
CA ASP A 87 11.05 -5.66 -2.67
C ASP A 87 11.56 -4.27 -2.29
N PRO A 88 12.52 -3.70 -3.02
CA PRO A 88 13.08 -2.38 -2.69
C PRO A 88 12.03 -1.26 -2.59
N ARG A 89 10.89 -1.41 -3.26
CA ARG A 89 9.78 -0.45 -3.18
C ARG A 89 9.07 -0.46 -1.83
N LEU A 90 9.18 -1.54 -1.04
CA LEU A 90 8.55 -1.60 0.27
C LEU A 90 9.07 -0.49 1.18
N THR A 91 10.40 -0.36 1.32
CA THR A 91 11.02 0.68 2.15
C THR A 91 10.96 2.07 1.52
N GLN A 92 10.67 2.18 0.22
CA GLN A 92 10.33 3.45 -0.43
C GLN A 92 8.88 3.89 -0.16
N THR A 93 8.01 2.96 0.23
CA THR A 93 6.59 3.20 0.49
C THR A 93 6.29 3.26 1.99
N ILE A 94 6.91 2.38 2.78
CA ILE A 94 6.72 2.23 4.22
C ILE A 94 8.02 2.60 4.93
N CYS A 95 7.93 3.47 5.92
CA CYS A 95 9.06 3.87 6.74
C CYS A 95 9.53 2.71 7.61
N ARG A 96 10.82 2.40 7.57
CA ARG A 96 11.42 1.56 8.61
C ARG A 96 11.46 2.36 9.92
N PRO A 97 11.11 1.74 11.05
CA PRO A 97 11.25 2.39 12.35
C PRO A 97 12.68 2.89 12.57
N GLY A 98 12.80 4.14 13.00
CA GLY A 98 14.12 4.76 13.26
C GLY A 98 14.85 5.32 12.05
N GLU A 99 14.31 5.24 10.84
CA GLU A 99 14.93 5.84 9.66
C GLU A 99 14.68 7.35 9.56
N HIS A 100 15.67 8.03 8.98
CA HIS A 100 15.55 9.44 8.61
C HIS A 100 14.76 9.59 7.32
N VAL A 101 13.66 10.31 7.37
CA VAL A 101 12.83 10.62 6.19
C VAL A 101 12.80 12.11 5.86
N THR A 102 13.25 12.97 6.77
CA THR A 102 13.32 14.41 6.57
C THR A 102 14.72 14.81 6.12
N ILE A 103 14.80 15.55 5.01
CA ILE A 103 16.00 16.13 4.46
C ILE A 103 15.81 17.64 4.51
N TYR A 104 16.76 18.35 5.12
CA TYR A 104 16.70 19.81 5.17
C TYR A 104 17.05 20.45 3.83
N GLN A 105 16.64 21.71 3.67
CA GLN A 105 16.94 22.50 2.51
C GLN A 105 18.45 22.47 2.20
N GLY A 106 18.79 22.13 0.97
CA GLY A 106 20.18 21.93 0.56
C GLY A 106 20.69 20.48 0.62
N GLY A 107 19.80 19.51 0.88
CA GLY A 107 20.16 18.08 0.83
C GLY A 107 20.90 17.55 2.06
N VAL A 108 20.99 18.34 3.13
CA VAL A 108 21.64 17.94 4.39
C VAL A 108 20.60 17.24 5.27
N VAL A 109 20.89 16.01 5.68
CA VAL A 109 20.08 15.29 6.68
C VAL A 109 20.49 15.81 8.06
N ASP A 110 19.58 16.48 8.75
CA ASP A 110 19.79 16.86 10.14
C ASP A 110 19.37 15.69 11.05
N LYS A 111 20.36 14.96 11.54
CA LYS A 111 20.17 13.80 12.41
C LYS A 111 19.63 14.17 13.81
N GLU A 112 19.75 15.41 14.22
CA GLU A 112 19.38 15.87 15.56
C GLU A 112 17.96 16.43 15.63
N LYS A 113 17.40 16.87 14.50
CA LYS A 113 16.09 17.52 14.44
C LYS A 113 15.04 16.67 13.71
N ASN A 114 14.38 15.77 14.41
CA ASN A 114 13.08 15.19 14.01
C ASN A 114 12.96 14.43 12.66
N GLY A 115 14.07 14.18 11.96
CA GLY A 115 14.05 13.38 10.72
C GLY A 115 13.72 11.90 10.93
N ILE A 116 13.80 11.41 12.16
CA ILE A 116 13.60 10.00 12.51
C ILE A 116 12.12 9.76 12.75
N LYS A 117 11.58 8.72 12.12
CA LYS A 117 10.18 8.35 12.25
C LYS A 117 10.03 6.94 12.82
N TYR A 118 9.03 6.80 13.67
CA TYR A 118 8.61 5.55 14.27
C TYR A 118 7.12 5.33 14.03
N PRO A 119 6.63 4.07 14.01
CA PRO A 119 5.21 3.81 14.04
C PRO A 119 4.67 4.27 15.41
N ASP A 120 3.87 5.31 15.43
CA ASP A 120 3.12 5.70 16.62
C ASP A 120 1.79 4.97 16.59
N LEU A 121 1.60 4.02 17.49
CA LEU A 121 0.41 3.18 17.60
C LEU A 121 -0.67 3.75 18.54
N ASN A 122 -0.44 4.93 19.10
CA ASN A 122 -1.42 5.56 19.98
C ASN A 122 -2.55 6.20 19.19
N TYR A 123 -3.73 5.59 19.17
CA TYR A 123 -4.92 6.07 18.49
C TYR A 123 -5.37 7.49 18.90
N ASN A 124 -4.91 7.99 20.02
CA ASN A 124 -5.26 9.32 20.51
C ASN A 124 -4.20 10.38 20.20
N ALA A 125 -3.05 9.98 19.71
CA ALA A 125 -1.97 10.90 19.37
C ALA A 125 -2.07 11.41 17.93
N SER A 126 -1.66 12.66 17.73
CA SER A 126 -1.44 13.20 16.40
C SER A 126 -0.30 12.45 15.72
N GLY A 127 -0.48 12.10 14.46
CA GLY A 127 0.55 11.40 13.72
C GLY A 127 0.59 9.88 13.95
N SER A 128 -0.35 9.30 14.73
CA SER A 128 -0.41 7.87 14.96
C SER A 128 -0.81 7.09 13.70
N THR A 129 -0.31 5.87 13.56
CA THR A 129 -0.75 4.92 12.54
C THR A 129 -1.49 3.76 13.18
N VAL A 130 -2.69 3.48 12.69
CA VAL A 130 -3.50 2.37 13.20
C VAL A 130 -2.99 1.00 12.76
N THR A 131 -2.07 0.95 11.81
CA THR A 131 -1.55 -0.31 11.24
C THR A 131 -0.11 -0.61 11.62
N GLY A 132 0.62 0.33 12.19
CA GLY A 132 2.06 0.21 12.40
C GLY A 132 2.91 0.43 11.14
N TYR A 133 2.33 0.39 9.96
CA TYR A 133 3.04 0.60 8.68
C TYR A 133 2.87 2.04 8.21
N ARG A 134 3.77 2.91 8.65
CA ARG A 134 3.74 4.33 8.30
C ARG A 134 4.10 4.55 6.85
N VAL A 135 3.23 5.22 6.10
CA VAL A 135 3.46 5.55 4.68
C VAL A 135 4.38 6.75 4.55
N ILE A 136 5.36 6.64 3.64
CA ILE A 136 6.29 7.72 3.29
C ILE A 136 6.36 8.03 1.80
N LYS A 137 5.63 7.32 0.96
CA LYS A 137 5.76 7.42 -0.51
C LYS A 137 5.56 8.84 -1.05
N HIS A 138 4.68 9.63 -0.44
CA HIS A 138 4.42 11.02 -0.82
C HIS A 138 5.08 12.03 0.13
N TRP A 139 5.97 11.57 0.98
CA TRP A 139 6.67 12.43 1.91
C TRP A 139 7.66 13.33 1.17
N MET A 140 7.52 14.63 1.34
CA MET A 140 8.57 15.60 0.99
C MET A 140 9.54 15.69 2.15
N GLY A 141 10.78 15.22 1.95
CA GLY A 141 11.79 15.31 3.00
C GLY A 141 12.34 16.72 3.27
N ASP A 142 11.71 17.76 2.77
CA ASP A 142 12.06 19.16 3.01
C ASP A 142 11.28 19.67 4.23
N ILE A 143 11.99 20.18 5.24
CA ILE A 143 11.40 20.70 6.48
C ILE A 143 10.41 21.83 6.22
N VAL A 144 10.67 22.67 5.23
CA VAL A 144 9.79 23.79 4.88
C VAL A 144 8.46 23.24 4.33
N GLU A 145 8.52 22.20 3.51
CA GLU A 145 7.31 21.55 3.00
C GLU A 145 6.63 20.70 4.09
N GLU A 146 7.38 20.12 5.01
CA GLU A 146 6.82 19.37 6.13
C GLU A 146 5.92 20.25 7.01
N ASP A 147 6.28 21.52 7.20
CA ASP A 147 5.51 22.47 8.00
C ASP A 147 4.33 23.11 7.24
N ARG A 148 4.26 22.96 5.92
CA ARG A 148 3.19 23.51 5.08
C ARG A 148 1.92 22.68 5.15
N THR A 149 1.02 23.01 6.05
CA THR A 149 -0.22 22.26 6.27
C THR A 149 -1.30 22.44 5.21
N THR A 150 -1.34 23.62 4.56
CA THR A 150 -2.39 23.98 3.58
C THR A 150 -1.86 24.57 2.28
N GLN A 151 -0.58 24.84 2.22
CA GLN A 151 0.08 25.50 1.07
C GLN A 151 1.26 24.68 0.54
N GLY A 152 1.19 23.35 0.66
CA GLY A 152 2.19 22.45 0.08
C GLY A 152 2.28 22.65 -1.43
N ILE A 153 3.49 22.65 -1.95
CA ILE A 153 3.77 22.81 -3.39
C ILE A 153 4.19 21.53 -4.06
N GLN A 154 4.13 20.43 -3.31
CA GLN A 154 4.42 19.13 -3.89
C GLN A 154 3.46 18.86 -5.05
N ALA A 155 3.99 18.73 -6.26
CA ALA A 155 3.19 18.50 -7.45
C ALA A 155 2.51 17.12 -7.42
N ALA A 156 1.29 16.91 -7.96
CA ALA A 156 0.62 15.63 -8.08
C ALA A 156 0.98 14.95 -9.41
N ILE A 157 1.36 13.68 -9.38
CA ILE A 157 1.51 12.86 -10.58
C ILE A 157 0.15 12.24 -10.87
N GLU A 158 -0.45 12.62 -12.00
CA GLU A 158 -1.74 12.09 -12.44
C GLU A 158 -1.56 10.83 -13.29
N PHE A 159 -0.51 10.79 -14.12
CA PHE A 159 -0.20 9.66 -14.98
C PHE A 159 1.32 9.55 -15.22
N ARG A 160 1.86 8.34 -15.17
CA ARG A 160 3.29 8.07 -15.31
C ARG A 160 3.59 6.81 -16.11
N TYR A 161 4.82 6.72 -16.62
CA TYR A 161 5.25 5.65 -17.50
C TYR A 161 5.13 4.26 -16.88
N GLY A 162 5.40 4.10 -15.57
CA GLY A 162 5.20 2.83 -14.88
C GLY A 162 3.75 2.34 -14.91
N GLU A 163 2.76 3.25 -14.82
CA GLU A 163 1.36 2.89 -14.98
C GLU A 163 1.05 2.45 -16.41
N LEU A 164 1.60 3.15 -17.41
CA LEU A 164 1.43 2.80 -18.83
C LEU A 164 1.95 1.38 -19.13
N LEU A 165 3.13 1.01 -18.60
CA LEU A 165 3.69 -0.32 -18.77
C LEU A 165 2.78 -1.41 -18.19
N LEU A 166 2.20 -1.16 -17.01
CA LEU A 166 1.28 -2.09 -16.37
C LEU A 166 -0.07 -2.18 -17.11
N MET A 167 -0.56 -1.06 -17.65
CA MET A 167 -1.75 -1.06 -18.52
C MET A 167 -1.50 -1.87 -19.78
N TYR A 168 -0.33 -1.74 -20.39
CA TYR A 168 0.05 -2.52 -21.58
C TYR A 168 0.09 -4.03 -21.25
N ALA A 169 0.77 -4.42 -20.17
CA ALA A 169 0.86 -5.82 -19.76
C ALA A 169 -0.53 -6.44 -19.51
N GLU A 170 -1.37 -5.72 -18.78
CA GLU A 170 -2.72 -6.19 -18.47
C GLU A 170 -3.60 -6.30 -19.73
N ALA A 171 -3.66 -5.24 -20.55
CA ALA A 171 -4.46 -5.22 -21.75
C ALA A 171 -4.05 -6.34 -22.74
N LYS A 172 -2.75 -6.57 -22.86
CA LYS A 172 -2.23 -7.63 -23.72
C LYS A 172 -2.52 -9.03 -23.18
N TYR A 173 -2.47 -9.20 -21.87
CA TYR A 173 -2.89 -10.44 -21.22
C TYR A 173 -4.38 -10.71 -21.42
N GLU A 174 -5.24 -9.72 -21.21
CA GLU A 174 -6.69 -9.86 -21.37
C GLU A 174 -7.08 -10.19 -22.83
N LEU A 175 -6.32 -9.66 -23.78
CA LEU A 175 -6.54 -9.94 -25.22
C LEU A 175 -6.13 -11.38 -25.60
N ASN A 176 -5.00 -11.87 -25.09
CA ASN A 176 -4.36 -13.09 -25.57
C ASN A 176 -4.42 -14.27 -24.56
N GLY A 177 -4.83 -14.04 -23.33
CA GLY A 177 -4.80 -15.00 -22.23
C GLY A 177 -3.38 -15.29 -21.71
N THR A 178 -2.36 -14.63 -22.25
CA THR A 178 -0.94 -14.78 -21.87
C THR A 178 -0.12 -13.57 -22.32
N LEU A 179 1.15 -13.51 -21.87
CA LEU A 179 2.18 -12.59 -22.37
C LEU A 179 3.35 -13.37 -22.96
N SER A 180 4.06 -12.76 -23.91
CA SER A 180 5.40 -13.25 -24.26
C SER A 180 6.41 -12.84 -23.20
N GLN A 181 7.56 -13.55 -23.13
CA GLN A 181 8.65 -13.16 -22.25
C GLN A 181 9.16 -11.74 -22.56
N ALA A 182 9.20 -11.38 -23.85
CA ALA A 182 9.59 -10.02 -24.26
C ALA A 182 8.63 -8.93 -23.71
N ASP A 183 7.33 -9.21 -23.65
CA ASP A 183 6.36 -8.29 -23.04
C ASP A 183 6.58 -8.16 -21.54
N VAL A 184 6.85 -9.27 -20.84
CA VAL A 184 7.13 -9.26 -19.40
C VAL A 184 8.44 -8.53 -19.11
N ASP A 185 9.45 -8.71 -19.97
CA ASP A 185 10.74 -8.02 -19.82
C ASP A 185 10.61 -6.52 -20.04
N LEU A 186 9.82 -6.11 -21.05
CA LEU A 186 9.54 -4.70 -21.32
C LEU A 186 8.75 -4.01 -20.19
N THR A 187 7.95 -4.75 -19.44
CA THR A 187 7.00 -4.22 -18.46
C THR A 187 7.41 -4.55 -17.02
N ILE A 188 7.03 -5.69 -16.51
CA ILE A 188 7.20 -6.08 -15.11
C ILE A 188 8.67 -6.14 -14.73
N ASN A 189 9.50 -6.81 -15.55
CA ASN A 189 10.93 -6.95 -15.25
C ASN A 189 11.67 -5.60 -15.33
N ALA A 190 11.32 -4.74 -16.27
CA ALA A 190 11.86 -3.37 -16.33
C ALA A 190 11.49 -2.55 -15.07
N LEU A 191 10.27 -2.69 -14.56
CA LEU A 191 9.85 -2.03 -13.31
C LEU A 191 10.60 -2.58 -12.08
N ARG A 192 10.82 -3.89 -12.01
CA ARG A 192 11.59 -4.54 -10.94
C ARG A 192 13.06 -4.10 -10.97
N GLU A 193 13.69 -4.10 -12.15
CA GLU A 193 15.07 -3.65 -12.32
C GLU A 193 15.22 -2.17 -11.93
N ARG A 194 14.33 -1.30 -12.41
CA ARG A 194 14.28 0.11 -11.99
C ARG A 194 14.11 0.29 -10.49
N ALA A 195 13.32 -0.57 -9.84
CA ALA A 195 13.09 -0.54 -8.40
C ALA A 195 14.33 -0.90 -7.58
N GLY A 196 15.32 -1.58 -8.19
CA GLY A 196 16.55 -1.98 -7.55
C GLY A 196 16.70 -3.48 -7.31
N TYR A 197 15.89 -4.33 -7.97
CA TYR A 197 16.17 -5.77 -7.97
C TYR A 197 17.46 -6.07 -8.72
N ASP A 198 18.32 -6.86 -8.11
CA ASP A 198 19.56 -7.34 -8.73
C ASP A 198 19.33 -8.77 -9.29
N PHE A 199 19.04 -8.84 -10.57
CA PHE A 199 18.80 -10.12 -11.25
C PHE A 199 20.06 -10.99 -11.40
N ASN A 200 21.26 -10.42 -11.25
CA ASN A 200 22.49 -11.21 -11.23
C ASN A 200 22.65 -11.94 -9.89
N LYS A 201 22.35 -11.26 -8.80
CA LYS A 201 22.40 -11.83 -7.46
C LYS A 201 21.19 -12.72 -7.16
N TYR A 202 20.01 -12.33 -7.63
CA TYR A 202 18.75 -13.03 -7.43
C TYR A 202 18.05 -13.28 -8.78
N PRO A 203 18.48 -14.29 -9.56
CA PRO A 203 17.88 -14.57 -10.87
C PRO A 203 16.36 -14.84 -10.82
N THR A 204 15.87 -15.40 -9.72
CA THR A 204 14.45 -15.68 -9.48
C THR A 204 13.61 -14.43 -9.32
N ALA A 205 14.22 -13.27 -9.10
CA ALA A 205 13.50 -11.98 -9.03
C ALA A 205 12.99 -11.54 -10.41
N ARG A 206 13.57 -12.05 -11.49
CA ARG A 206 13.06 -11.88 -12.85
C ARG A 206 11.85 -12.78 -13.06
N LEU A 207 10.72 -12.21 -13.43
CA LEU A 207 9.52 -12.98 -13.75
C LEU A 207 9.71 -13.69 -15.09
N ILE A 208 9.50 -15.01 -15.07
CA ILE A 208 9.61 -15.89 -16.26
C ILE A 208 8.24 -16.46 -16.55
N VAL A 209 7.76 -16.26 -17.77
CA VAL A 209 6.46 -16.79 -18.23
C VAL A 209 6.47 -18.30 -18.22
N GLY A 210 5.47 -18.92 -17.56
CA GLY A 210 5.37 -20.35 -17.37
C GLY A 210 6.18 -20.89 -16.18
N ASN A 211 6.88 -20.02 -15.46
CA ASN A 211 7.58 -20.35 -14.21
C ASN A 211 7.35 -19.28 -13.14
N GLU A 212 6.11 -18.82 -13.03
CA GLU A 212 5.70 -17.84 -12.05
C GLU A 212 5.85 -18.42 -10.62
N PRO A 213 6.24 -17.61 -9.64
CA PRO A 213 6.37 -18.07 -8.27
C PRO A 213 5.01 -18.52 -7.70
N THR A 214 4.98 -19.59 -6.93
CA THR A 214 3.79 -19.99 -6.17
C THR A 214 3.51 -19.01 -5.03
N ASP A 215 2.24 -18.70 -4.78
CA ASP A 215 1.80 -17.94 -3.60
C ASP A 215 0.52 -18.58 -3.02
N PRO A 216 0.67 -19.58 -2.17
CA PRO A 216 -0.46 -20.33 -1.65
C PRO A 216 -1.43 -19.46 -0.82
N ARG A 217 -0.91 -18.41 -0.18
CA ARG A 217 -1.73 -17.46 0.59
C ARG A 217 -2.61 -16.60 -0.32
N LEU A 218 -2.03 -16.01 -1.35
CA LEU A 218 -2.78 -15.13 -2.25
C LEU A 218 -3.71 -15.93 -3.15
N ASP A 219 -3.28 -17.11 -3.60
CA ASP A 219 -4.12 -18.03 -4.37
C ASP A 219 -5.36 -18.46 -3.59
N LYS A 220 -5.22 -18.74 -2.28
CA LYS A 220 -6.36 -19.03 -1.41
C LYS A 220 -7.31 -17.83 -1.31
N ILE A 221 -6.79 -16.63 -1.04
CA ILE A 221 -7.61 -15.41 -0.97
C ILE A 221 -8.40 -15.20 -2.27
N TYR A 222 -7.76 -15.39 -3.41
CA TYR A 222 -8.42 -15.24 -4.70
C TYR A 222 -9.47 -16.32 -4.94
N ALA A 223 -9.18 -17.56 -4.60
CA ALA A 223 -10.14 -18.67 -4.72
C ALA A 223 -11.40 -18.47 -3.85
N GLU A 224 -11.25 -17.86 -2.67
CA GLU A 224 -12.36 -17.60 -1.76
C GLU A 224 -13.17 -16.34 -2.12
N LYS A 225 -12.53 -15.34 -2.71
CA LYS A 225 -13.14 -14.01 -2.90
C LYS A 225 -13.58 -13.73 -4.33
N LEU A 226 -13.04 -14.43 -5.31
CA LEU A 226 -13.35 -14.18 -6.71
C LEU A 226 -14.25 -15.26 -7.27
N ASP A 227 -15.19 -14.85 -8.11
CA ASP A 227 -16.12 -15.76 -8.80
C ASP A 227 -15.51 -16.34 -10.10
N TYR A 228 -14.22 -16.11 -10.34
CA TYR A 228 -13.47 -16.58 -11.50
C TYR A 228 -12.04 -16.98 -11.12
N LYS A 229 -11.45 -17.82 -11.93
CA LYS A 229 -10.05 -18.28 -11.71
C LYS A 229 -9.04 -17.28 -12.25
N ILE A 230 -7.95 -17.12 -11.52
CA ILE A 230 -6.78 -16.33 -11.92
C ILE A 230 -5.63 -17.28 -12.23
N SER A 231 -4.97 -17.07 -13.38
CA SER A 231 -3.73 -17.77 -13.69
C SER A 231 -2.57 -17.23 -12.84
N PRO A 232 -1.49 -17.99 -12.64
CA PRO A 232 -0.30 -17.50 -11.95
C PRO A 232 0.26 -16.21 -12.59
N LEU A 233 0.29 -16.12 -13.92
CA LEU A 233 0.77 -14.94 -14.62
C LEU A 233 -0.14 -13.71 -14.36
N LEU A 234 -1.48 -13.86 -14.42
CA LEU A 234 -2.39 -12.76 -14.12
C LEU A 234 -2.27 -12.32 -12.66
N ARG A 235 -2.06 -13.26 -11.74
CA ARG A 235 -1.79 -12.95 -10.33
C ARG A 235 -0.56 -12.04 -10.21
N GLU A 236 0.54 -12.36 -10.91
CA GLU A 236 1.76 -11.55 -10.86
C GLU A 236 1.58 -10.18 -11.55
N ILE A 237 0.84 -10.08 -12.66
CA ILE A 237 0.49 -8.80 -13.28
C ILE A 237 -0.27 -7.91 -12.28
N ARG A 238 -1.29 -8.45 -11.61
CA ARG A 238 -2.09 -7.71 -10.63
C ARG A 238 -1.31 -7.37 -9.36
N ARG A 239 -0.41 -8.25 -8.92
CA ARG A 239 0.53 -7.98 -7.83
C ARG A 239 1.44 -6.82 -8.17
N GLU A 240 2.09 -6.87 -9.33
CA GLU A 240 3.01 -5.82 -9.77
C GLU A 240 2.31 -4.46 -9.84
N ARG A 241 1.08 -4.45 -10.36
CA ARG A 241 0.26 -3.24 -10.39
C ARG A 241 -0.07 -2.73 -8.98
N ARG A 242 -0.44 -3.62 -8.06
CA ARG A 242 -0.74 -3.23 -6.68
C ARG A 242 0.47 -2.66 -5.95
N VAL A 243 1.64 -3.26 -6.13
CA VAL A 243 2.90 -2.83 -5.51
C VAL A 243 3.40 -1.52 -6.12
N GLU A 244 3.44 -1.44 -7.43
CA GLU A 244 3.93 -0.27 -8.16
C GLU A 244 3.05 0.96 -7.93
N MET A 245 1.73 0.79 -8.01
CA MET A 245 0.74 1.86 -7.85
C MET A 245 0.27 2.04 -6.40
N ALA A 246 0.97 1.44 -5.43
CA ALA A 246 0.63 1.56 -4.01
C ALA A 246 0.54 3.04 -3.59
N ILE A 247 -0.54 3.39 -2.87
CA ILE A 247 -0.81 4.76 -2.37
C ILE A 247 -0.98 5.82 -3.49
N GLU A 248 -1.23 5.41 -4.73
CA GLU A 248 -1.51 6.31 -5.87
C GLU A 248 -3.00 6.32 -6.25
N ASN A 249 -3.87 5.87 -5.36
CA ASN A 249 -5.33 5.89 -5.50
C ASN A 249 -5.88 5.10 -6.71
N ARG A 250 -5.19 4.01 -7.13
CA ARG A 250 -5.62 3.17 -8.26
C ARG A 250 -6.33 1.89 -7.81
N ARG A 251 -6.13 1.46 -6.56
CA ARG A 251 -6.60 0.14 -6.10
C ARG A 251 -8.10 -0.06 -6.19
N TYR A 252 -8.90 0.94 -5.83
CA TYR A 252 -10.35 0.82 -5.86
C TYR A 252 -10.86 0.63 -7.30
N GLU A 253 -10.39 1.45 -8.23
CA GLU A 253 -10.74 1.36 -9.66
C GLU A 253 -10.33 0.00 -10.25
N ASP A 254 -9.15 -0.50 -9.89
CA ASP A 254 -8.69 -1.83 -10.31
C ASP A 254 -9.63 -2.94 -9.81
N LEU A 255 -10.05 -2.89 -8.54
CA LEU A 255 -10.98 -3.87 -7.97
C LEU A 255 -12.35 -3.81 -8.67
N MET A 256 -12.82 -2.62 -9.03
CA MET A 256 -14.10 -2.46 -9.74
C MET A 256 -14.03 -3.07 -11.15
N ARG A 257 -13.05 -2.67 -11.96
CA ARG A 257 -12.91 -3.14 -13.34
C ARG A 257 -12.53 -4.63 -13.44
N TRP A 258 -11.87 -5.19 -12.43
CA TRP A 258 -11.61 -6.64 -12.33
C TRP A 258 -12.79 -7.44 -11.78
N LYS A 259 -13.88 -6.82 -11.41
CA LYS A 259 -14.99 -7.44 -10.66
C LYS A 259 -14.51 -8.18 -9.41
N ALA A 260 -13.58 -7.56 -8.68
CA ALA A 260 -12.88 -8.12 -7.52
C ALA A 260 -13.23 -7.39 -6.21
N GLY A 261 -14.37 -6.73 -6.14
CA GLY A 261 -14.82 -5.95 -4.98
C GLY A 261 -14.89 -6.75 -3.69
N LYS A 262 -15.16 -8.06 -3.76
CA LYS A 262 -15.13 -8.96 -2.60
C LYS A 262 -13.78 -9.02 -1.89
N LEU A 263 -12.66 -8.62 -2.55
CA LEU A 263 -11.36 -8.51 -1.89
C LEU A 263 -11.34 -7.40 -0.81
N LEU A 264 -12.26 -6.45 -0.83
CA LEU A 264 -12.43 -5.47 0.24
C LEU A 264 -12.93 -6.08 1.55
N THR A 265 -13.51 -7.28 1.50
CA THR A 265 -13.95 -8.01 2.71
C THR A 265 -12.81 -8.78 3.40
N VAL A 266 -11.60 -8.77 2.86
CA VAL A 266 -10.42 -9.30 3.55
C VAL A 266 -10.14 -8.39 4.76
N PRO A 267 -9.91 -8.95 5.96
CA PRO A 267 -9.68 -8.15 7.16
C PRO A 267 -8.54 -7.14 6.99
N LEU A 268 -8.81 -5.89 7.35
CA LEU A 268 -7.83 -4.82 7.37
C LEU A 268 -6.97 -4.96 8.63
N ARG A 269 -5.87 -5.66 8.50
CA ARG A 269 -4.90 -5.90 9.55
C ARG A 269 -3.71 -4.95 9.43
N GLY A 270 -3.10 -4.61 10.56
CA GLY A 270 -1.78 -3.98 10.63
C GLY A 270 -0.67 -5.00 10.83
N MET A 271 0.46 -4.55 11.33
CA MET A 271 1.58 -5.42 11.65
C MET A 271 1.25 -6.36 12.83
N LYS A 272 2.02 -7.43 12.96
CA LYS A 272 1.90 -8.29 14.12
C LYS A 272 2.50 -7.57 15.33
N PHE A 273 1.70 -7.42 16.37
CA PHE A 273 2.11 -6.78 17.60
C PHE A 273 2.56 -7.85 18.60
N THR A 274 3.81 -7.81 19.01
CA THR A 274 4.37 -8.65 20.09
C THR A 274 4.66 -7.77 21.28
N THR A 275 5.66 -6.91 21.18
CA THR A 275 5.96 -5.87 22.15
C THR A 275 6.33 -4.58 21.42
N VAL A 276 6.22 -3.44 22.08
CA VAL A 276 6.62 -2.16 21.48
C VAL A 276 8.10 -2.18 21.13
N GLN A 277 8.93 -2.83 21.93
CA GLN A 277 10.37 -2.92 21.74
C GLN A 277 10.75 -3.67 20.45
N ASP A 278 9.94 -4.64 20.03
CA ASP A 278 10.19 -5.40 18.80
C ASP A 278 9.94 -4.55 17.53
N LEU A 279 9.27 -3.41 17.66
CA LEU A 279 9.01 -2.48 16.55
C LEU A 279 10.17 -1.51 16.31
N TYR A 280 11.12 -1.44 17.23
CA TYR A 280 12.29 -0.58 17.14
C TYR A 280 13.53 -1.43 16.99
N ASP A 281 14.47 -1.01 16.14
CA ASP A 281 15.78 -1.66 16.15
C ASP A 281 16.53 -1.35 17.45
N GLY A 282 17.36 -2.25 17.93
CA GLY A 282 18.06 -2.10 19.19
C GLY A 282 19.01 -0.88 19.28
N THR A 283 19.24 -0.16 18.18
CA THR A 283 20.12 1.01 18.10
C THR A 283 19.36 2.34 18.23
N HIS A 284 18.07 2.35 17.87
CA HIS A 284 17.23 3.54 17.89
C HIS A 284 16.12 3.44 18.96
N THR A 285 16.36 2.73 20.00
CA THR A 285 15.42 2.28 21.03
C THR A 285 14.80 3.36 21.90
N THR A 286 15.02 4.63 21.62
CA THR A 286 14.68 5.63 22.61
C THR A 286 13.56 6.56 22.20
N LYS A 287 12.35 6.04 22.11
CA LYS A 287 11.20 6.80 22.55
C LYS A 287 10.44 6.00 23.61
N PRO A 288 10.96 5.94 24.85
CA PRO A 288 10.27 5.31 25.98
C PRO A 288 8.88 5.88 26.19
N GLU A 289 8.68 7.12 25.80
CA GLU A 289 7.38 7.82 25.86
C GLU A 289 6.33 7.16 24.97
N ILE A 290 6.70 6.66 23.78
CA ILE A 290 5.76 5.96 22.89
C ILE A 290 5.47 4.57 23.45
N ALA A 291 6.49 3.87 23.94
CA ALA A 291 6.33 2.57 24.56
C ALA A 291 5.40 2.61 25.77
N GLN A 292 5.47 3.68 26.56
CA GLN A 292 4.61 3.89 27.74
C GLN A 292 3.16 4.21 27.39
N GLN A 293 2.89 4.70 26.17
CA GLN A 293 1.55 5.09 25.71
C GLN A 293 0.80 3.96 24.99
N VAL A 294 1.48 2.86 24.67
CA VAL A 294 0.89 1.74 23.94
C VAL A 294 0.49 0.65 24.92
N GLU A 295 -0.81 0.53 25.16
CA GLU A 295 -1.39 -0.48 26.02
C GLU A 295 -2.33 -1.36 25.20
N LEU A 296 -2.12 -2.69 25.29
CA LEU A 296 -3.01 -3.68 24.66
C LEU A 296 -4.44 -3.54 25.24
N ASP A 297 -5.44 -3.67 24.37
CA ASP A 297 -6.87 -3.52 24.65
C ASP A 297 -7.33 -2.14 25.13
N LYS A 298 -6.42 -1.16 25.16
CA LYS A 298 -6.74 0.23 25.48
C LYS A 298 -6.43 1.16 24.32
N THR A 299 -5.15 1.19 23.91
CA THR A 299 -4.68 2.05 22.82
C THR A 299 -4.43 1.28 21.54
N VAL A 300 -4.12 0.00 21.62
CA VAL A 300 -3.98 -0.91 20.48
C VAL A 300 -4.82 -2.15 20.70
N PHE A 301 -5.32 -2.71 19.60
CA PHE A 301 -6.17 -3.90 19.61
C PHE A 301 -5.62 -4.90 18.59
N VAL A 302 -5.62 -6.17 18.95
CA VAL A 302 -5.13 -7.25 18.11
C VAL A 302 -6.21 -8.32 17.92
N ASP A 303 -6.08 -9.07 16.83
CA ASP A 303 -6.88 -10.28 16.63
C ASP A 303 -6.27 -11.50 17.35
N GLU A 304 -6.89 -12.67 17.17
CA GLU A 304 -6.46 -13.93 17.80
C GLU A 304 -5.06 -14.37 17.35
N GLU A 305 -4.59 -13.91 16.18
CA GLU A 305 -3.26 -14.19 15.65
C GLU A 305 -2.22 -13.13 16.09
N GLY A 306 -2.65 -12.10 16.81
CA GLY A 306 -1.80 -11.02 17.30
C GLY A 306 -1.55 -9.89 16.29
N PHE A 307 -2.35 -9.78 15.23
CA PHE A 307 -2.23 -8.65 14.28
C PHE A 307 -3.09 -7.48 14.70
N LEU A 308 -2.55 -6.27 14.55
CA LEU A 308 -3.28 -5.05 14.82
C LEU A 308 -4.56 -5.00 13.99
N ILE A 309 -5.67 -4.67 14.65
CA ILE A 309 -6.99 -4.51 14.04
C ILE A 309 -7.21 -3.04 13.73
N CYS A 310 -7.53 -2.74 12.47
CA CYS A 310 -7.95 -1.41 12.09
C CYS A 310 -9.37 -1.13 12.56
N TYR A 311 -9.59 0.05 13.12
CA TYR A 311 -10.92 0.53 13.55
C TYR A 311 -11.67 -0.39 14.52
N PRO A 312 -11.09 -0.79 15.65
CA PRO A 312 -11.71 -1.73 16.59
C PRO A 312 -13.03 -1.24 17.21
N LYS A 313 -13.28 0.07 17.17
CA LYS A 313 -14.48 0.73 17.73
C LYS A 313 -15.45 1.26 16.66
N SER A 314 -15.27 0.89 15.38
CA SER A 314 -16.17 1.34 14.33
C SER A 314 -17.57 0.77 14.52
N PRO A 315 -18.65 1.55 14.36
CA PRO A 315 -20.04 1.04 14.41
C PRO A 315 -20.36 0.04 13.30
N TYR A 316 -19.54 -0.04 12.26
CA TYR A 316 -19.65 -1.03 11.18
C TYR A 316 -19.06 -2.40 11.53
N GLN A 317 -18.63 -2.61 12.76
CA GLN A 317 -17.98 -3.85 13.25
C GLN A 317 -18.92 -5.03 13.52
N ASN A 318 -20.20 -4.92 13.19
CA ASN A 318 -21.16 -5.98 13.47
C ASN A 318 -20.97 -7.27 12.65
N THR A 319 -20.03 -7.28 11.70
CA THR A 319 -19.74 -8.47 10.91
C THR A 319 -18.41 -9.08 11.34
N ILE A 320 -17.31 -8.65 10.79
CA ILE A 320 -15.98 -9.13 11.19
C ILE A 320 -15.12 -7.91 11.45
N LYS A 321 -14.48 -7.85 12.61
CA LYS A 321 -13.60 -6.74 12.99
C LYS A 321 -12.57 -6.46 11.89
N GLY A 322 -12.52 -5.20 11.44
CA GLY A 322 -11.60 -4.76 10.39
C GLY A 322 -12.00 -5.09 8.95
N THR A 323 -13.21 -5.65 8.70
CA THR A 323 -13.69 -5.87 7.33
C THR A 323 -14.54 -4.72 6.83
N LEU A 324 -14.52 -4.50 5.52
CA LEU A 324 -15.46 -3.63 4.83
C LEU A 324 -16.59 -4.48 4.24
N PRO A 325 -17.84 -4.03 4.34
CA PRO A 325 -18.95 -4.74 3.70
C PRO A 325 -18.87 -4.58 2.18
N TRP A 326 -19.13 -5.65 1.45
CA TRP A 326 -19.22 -5.63 0.01
C TRP A 326 -20.53 -6.27 -0.47
N GLU A 327 -21.20 -5.63 -1.39
CA GLU A 327 -22.36 -6.14 -2.12
C GLU A 327 -22.21 -5.79 -3.59
N ASP A 328 -22.56 -6.71 -4.49
CA ASP A 328 -22.23 -6.60 -5.93
C ASP A 328 -22.93 -5.45 -6.66
N TYR A 329 -24.02 -4.91 -6.11
CA TYR A 329 -24.64 -3.70 -6.67
C TYR A 329 -23.68 -2.49 -6.65
N ARG A 330 -22.66 -2.51 -5.81
CA ARG A 330 -21.63 -1.45 -5.70
C ARG A 330 -20.70 -1.34 -6.91
N TYR A 331 -20.75 -2.28 -7.85
CA TYR A 331 -20.09 -2.13 -9.14
C TYR A 331 -20.74 -1.08 -10.02
N TYR A 332 -22.00 -0.71 -9.72
CA TYR A 332 -22.74 0.31 -10.45
C TYR A 332 -23.05 1.48 -9.52
N TRP A 333 -22.93 2.69 -10.03
CA TRP A 333 -23.36 3.88 -9.29
C TRP A 333 -24.89 4.00 -9.33
N PRO A 334 -25.52 4.51 -8.25
CA PRO A 334 -26.95 4.79 -8.30
C PRO A 334 -27.23 5.95 -9.25
N ILE A 335 -28.36 5.87 -9.96
CA ILE A 335 -28.87 7.03 -10.66
C ILE A 335 -29.41 8.01 -9.61
N PRO A 336 -29.05 9.31 -9.65
CA PRO A 336 -29.57 10.29 -8.71
C PRO A 336 -31.08 10.33 -8.66
N LYS A 337 -31.67 10.49 -7.46
CA LYS A 337 -33.13 10.46 -7.29
C LYS A 337 -33.84 11.53 -8.10
N GLU A 338 -33.24 12.72 -8.21
CA GLU A 338 -33.76 13.83 -9.01
C GLU A 338 -33.93 13.43 -10.48
N GLU A 339 -32.97 12.72 -11.04
CA GLU A 339 -33.02 12.27 -12.44
C GLU A 339 -34.14 11.23 -12.66
N LEU A 340 -34.35 10.33 -11.71
CA LEU A 340 -35.47 9.36 -11.76
C LEU A 340 -36.82 10.03 -11.66
N VAL A 341 -36.92 11.13 -10.90
CA VAL A 341 -38.18 11.91 -10.82
C VAL A 341 -38.44 12.70 -12.10
N MET A 342 -37.39 13.26 -12.70
CA MET A 342 -37.55 14.08 -13.92
C MET A 342 -37.80 13.22 -15.17
N ASN A 343 -37.27 12.00 -15.20
CA ASN A 343 -37.44 11.10 -16.33
C ASN A 343 -37.99 9.72 -15.90
N PRO A 344 -39.29 9.53 -16.02
CA PRO A 344 -39.95 8.27 -15.58
C PRO A 344 -39.56 7.03 -16.40
N ASN A 345 -38.83 7.20 -17.49
CA ASN A 345 -38.29 6.08 -18.27
C ASN A 345 -36.93 5.56 -17.72
N LEU A 346 -36.35 6.24 -16.76
CA LEU A 346 -35.15 5.75 -16.08
C LEU A 346 -35.52 4.74 -15.03
N ILE A 347 -34.80 3.63 -15.02
CA ILE A 347 -34.93 2.57 -14.01
C ILE A 347 -33.63 2.55 -13.19
N GLN A 348 -33.77 2.54 -11.87
CA GLN A 348 -32.61 2.48 -10.98
C GLN A 348 -31.79 1.20 -11.19
N ASN A 349 -30.48 1.31 -11.04
CA ASN A 349 -29.60 0.14 -11.08
C ASN A 349 -29.96 -0.86 -9.98
N ALA A 350 -29.91 -2.16 -10.35
CA ALA A 350 -30.30 -3.24 -9.46
C ALA A 350 -29.55 -3.18 -8.10
N GLY A 351 -30.30 -3.36 -7.02
CA GLY A 351 -29.79 -3.27 -5.64
C GLY A 351 -29.78 -1.85 -5.04
N TRP A 352 -30.08 -0.82 -5.85
CA TRP A 352 -30.22 0.57 -5.39
C TRP A 352 -31.67 1.06 -5.29
N GLU A 353 -32.64 0.22 -5.62
CA GLU A 353 -34.06 0.61 -5.77
C GLU A 353 -34.68 1.14 -4.46
N ASN A 354 -34.18 0.66 -3.33
CA ASN A 354 -34.74 0.98 -2.00
C ASN A 354 -33.73 1.60 -1.04
N ARG A 355 -32.69 2.27 -1.58
CA ARG A 355 -31.60 2.83 -0.73
C ARG A 355 -31.44 4.33 -0.88
#